data_83192d78a7d7c2d928a3e289f88e8d92
#
_entry.id   83192d78a7d7c2d928a3e289f88e8d92
#
_cell.length_a   1.000
_cell.length_b   1.000
_cell.length_c   1.000
_cell.angle_alpha   90.00
_cell.angle_beta   90.00
_cell.angle_gamma   90.00
#
_symmetry.space_group_name_H-M   'P 1'
#
loop_
_entity.id
_entity.type
_entity.pdbx_description
1 polymer ?
#
loop_
_entity_poly.entity_id
_entity_poly.type
_entity_poly.pdbx_seq_one_letter_code
_entity_poly.pdbx_strand_id
1 'polypeptide(L)'
;MQNKTSLVTGASDGIGLECCKILAAKGSNLILVSRRQTLLDEIAATLKAQYPEINCTVIAADLAAPKAAQILFQQVQEQGLEVDFLINNAGLLQNGFFTQLDLAAQESMINVNVLALTSLTHLFANHMASRTGGHILNVASLAAWTPIPNQNVYAATKAYVLSFTQALHDELNASKSGVTVTALCPGYTATKMMDNPDQGGKLLVPAAMLQSPREVAEQGIEACLAGRPTIVTGLANRLTVALTRLLSRMTLAKIAGRYYRSNMQ
;
A
#
# COMPACT_ATOMS: atom_id res chain seq x y z
N MET A 1 0.13 5.86 -19.66
CA MET A 1 -0.74 6.46 -18.62
C MET A 1 -1.30 7.83 -19.04
N GLN A 2 -0.95 8.29 -20.23
CA GLN A 2 -1.40 9.59 -20.75
C GLN A 2 -2.95 9.67 -20.77
N ASN A 3 -3.50 10.76 -20.25
CA ASN A 3 -4.94 10.98 -20.07
C ASN A 3 -5.70 9.98 -19.18
N LYS A 4 -4.99 9.16 -18.41
CA LYS A 4 -5.56 8.28 -17.39
C LYS A 4 -5.54 8.96 -16.04
N THR A 5 -6.39 8.53 -15.12
CA THR A 5 -6.44 9.07 -13.75
C THR A 5 -6.02 8.00 -12.75
N SER A 6 -5.08 8.35 -11.90
CA SER A 6 -4.58 7.47 -10.84
C SER A 6 -4.95 8.01 -9.46
N LEU A 7 -5.59 7.20 -8.63
CA LEU A 7 -5.86 7.51 -7.23
C LEU A 7 -4.82 6.83 -6.33
N VAL A 8 -4.14 7.60 -5.49
CA VAL A 8 -3.11 7.09 -4.59
C VAL A 8 -3.48 7.41 -3.15
N THR A 9 -3.70 6.38 -2.34
CA THR A 9 -3.87 6.54 -0.89
C THR A 9 -2.52 6.56 -0.19
N GLY A 10 -2.38 7.35 0.89
CA GLY A 10 -1.09 7.59 1.53
C GLY A 10 -0.12 8.37 0.63
N ALA A 11 -0.63 9.28 -0.21
CA ALA A 11 0.11 10.03 -1.22
C ALA A 11 1.12 11.04 -0.66
N SER A 12 1.09 11.31 0.64
CA SER A 12 1.85 12.41 1.25
C SER A 12 3.29 12.05 1.62
N ASP A 13 3.72 10.79 1.49
CA ASP A 13 5.06 10.35 1.87
C ASP A 13 5.44 8.99 1.26
N GLY A 14 6.73 8.64 1.33
CA GLY A 14 7.27 7.32 1.04
C GLY A 14 6.88 6.77 -0.33
N ILE A 15 6.46 5.51 -0.37
CA ILE A 15 6.09 4.80 -1.60
C ILE A 15 4.94 5.50 -2.32
N GLY A 16 3.92 5.99 -1.58
CA GLY A 16 2.76 6.67 -2.18
C GLY A 16 3.15 7.96 -2.91
N LEU A 17 4.00 8.77 -2.30
CA LEU A 17 4.52 10.00 -2.93
C LEU A 17 5.35 9.69 -4.18
N GLU A 18 6.21 8.67 -4.13
CA GLU A 18 6.98 8.27 -5.30
C GLU A 18 6.10 7.69 -6.42
N CYS A 19 5.03 6.96 -6.07
CA CYS A 19 4.01 6.55 -7.05
C CYS A 19 3.39 7.76 -7.75
N CYS A 20 3.02 8.82 -6.99
CA CYS A 20 2.47 10.04 -7.57
C CYS A 20 3.45 10.70 -8.56
N LYS A 21 4.73 10.83 -8.18
CA LYS A 21 5.77 11.40 -9.05
C LYS A 21 5.97 10.61 -10.33
N ILE A 22 6.01 9.27 -10.23
CA ILE A 22 6.19 8.39 -11.40
C ILE A 22 4.99 8.47 -12.34
N LEU A 23 3.77 8.48 -11.78
CA LEU A 23 2.54 8.54 -12.57
C LEU A 23 2.36 9.91 -13.23
N ALA A 24 2.69 11.01 -12.51
CA ALA A 24 2.74 12.36 -13.09
C ALA A 24 3.68 12.43 -14.29
N ALA A 25 4.91 11.91 -14.14
CA ALA A 25 5.89 11.86 -15.24
C ALA A 25 5.43 11.02 -16.43
N LYS A 26 4.48 10.08 -16.23
CA LYS A 26 3.84 9.29 -17.29
C LYS A 26 2.56 9.95 -17.85
N GLY A 27 2.25 11.19 -17.47
CA GLY A 27 1.11 11.98 -17.96
C GLY A 27 -0.23 11.56 -17.36
N SER A 28 -0.24 10.91 -16.19
CA SER A 28 -1.48 10.55 -15.48
C SER A 28 -2.00 11.72 -14.65
N ASN A 29 -3.29 12.04 -14.74
CA ASN A 29 -3.97 12.84 -13.73
C ASN A 29 -3.93 12.11 -12.39
N LEU A 30 -3.90 12.86 -11.29
CA LEU A 30 -3.73 12.32 -9.95
C LEU A 30 -4.87 12.72 -9.02
N ILE A 31 -5.32 11.77 -8.21
CA ILE A 31 -6.13 11.99 -7.02
C ILE A 31 -5.27 11.61 -5.82
N LEU A 32 -4.83 12.62 -5.07
CA LEU A 32 -3.94 12.48 -3.93
C LEU A 32 -4.76 12.35 -2.65
N VAL A 33 -4.64 11.21 -1.94
CA VAL A 33 -5.42 10.95 -0.74
C VAL A 33 -4.52 10.72 0.46
N SER A 34 -4.67 11.53 1.51
CA SER A 34 -4.12 11.32 2.85
C SER A 34 -4.85 12.18 3.88
N ARG A 35 -4.45 12.10 5.16
CA ARG A 35 -5.07 12.91 6.24
C ARG A 35 -4.65 14.38 6.23
N ARG A 36 -3.49 14.70 5.65
CA ARG A 36 -2.82 16.01 5.76
C ARG A 36 -3.10 16.88 4.54
N GLN A 37 -4.20 17.62 4.55
CA GLN A 37 -4.64 18.48 3.45
C GLN A 37 -3.53 19.41 2.96
N THR A 38 -2.98 20.26 3.84
CA THR A 38 -1.95 21.24 3.48
C THR A 38 -0.76 20.63 2.75
N LEU A 39 -0.26 19.48 3.23
CA LEU A 39 0.87 18.80 2.61
C LEU A 39 0.50 18.22 1.23
N LEU A 40 -0.74 17.74 1.07
CA LEU A 40 -1.20 17.29 -0.25
C LEU A 40 -1.32 18.44 -1.25
N ASP A 41 -1.77 19.62 -0.80
CA ASP A 41 -1.88 20.82 -1.63
C ASP A 41 -0.49 21.28 -2.12
N GLU A 42 0.53 21.25 -1.25
CA GLU A 42 1.92 21.55 -1.60
C GLU A 42 2.48 20.55 -2.62
N ILE A 43 2.21 19.25 -2.42
CA ILE A 43 2.62 18.18 -3.37
C ILE A 43 1.91 18.37 -4.71
N ALA A 44 0.61 18.62 -4.70
CA ALA A 44 -0.18 18.84 -5.92
C ALA A 44 0.34 20.05 -6.71
N ALA A 45 0.62 21.16 -6.02
CA ALA A 45 1.19 22.35 -6.63
C ALA A 45 2.57 22.08 -7.26
N THR A 46 3.43 21.34 -6.56
CA THR A 46 4.76 20.95 -7.04
C THR A 46 4.66 20.06 -8.29
N LEU A 47 3.80 19.06 -8.26
CA LEU A 47 3.59 18.16 -9.39
C LEU A 47 2.99 18.89 -10.60
N LYS A 48 2.02 19.78 -10.37
CA LYS A 48 1.41 20.59 -11.43
C LYS A 48 2.40 21.58 -12.06
N ALA A 49 3.30 22.17 -11.27
CA ALA A 49 4.36 23.05 -11.79
C ALA A 49 5.36 22.28 -12.66
N GLN A 50 5.69 21.03 -12.27
CA GLN A 50 6.62 20.18 -13.02
C GLN A 50 5.98 19.52 -14.26
N TYR A 51 4.68 19.23 -14.21
CA TYR A 51 3.91 18.56 -15.27
C TYR A 51 2.61 19.34 -15.54
N PRO A 52 2.66 20.45 -16.29
CA PRO A 52 1.51 21.37 -16.47
C PRO A 52 0.27 20.74 -17.12
N GLU A 53 0.46 19.67 -17.90
CA GLU A 53 -0.61 18.96 -18.63
C GLU A 53 -1.48 18.05 -17.77
N ILE A 54 -1.03 17.65 -16.57
CA ILE A 54 -1.83 16.79 -15.69
C ILE A 54 -2.73 17.61 -14.77
N ASN A 55 -3.81 17.01 -14.30
CA ASN A 55 -4.62 17.54 -13.23
C ASN A 55 -4.31 16.81 -11.91
N CYS A 56 -4.24 17.57 -10.80
CA CYS A 56 -4.07 17.03 -9.46
C CYS A 56 -5.28 17.42 -8.60
N THR A 57 -6.04 16.44 -8.17
CA THR A 57 -7.14 16.60 -7.21
C THR A 57 -6.66 16.15 -5.83
N VAL A 58 -6.98 16.91 -4.79
CA VAL A 58 -6.62 16.56 -3.41
C VAL A 58 -7.89 16.23 -2.64
N ILE A 59 -7.88 15.09 -1.94
CA ILE A 59 -8.95 14.66 -1.04
C ILE A 59 -8.35 14.28 0.30
N ALA A 60 -8.61 15.08 1.33
CA ALA A 60 -8.22 14.74 2.69
C ALA A 60 -9.18 13.69 3.26
N ALA A 61 -8.65 12.54 3.64
CA ALA A 61 -9.44 11.45 4.22
C ALA A 61 -8.66 10.69 5.30
N ASP A 62 -9.32 10.42 6.42
CA ASP A 62 -8.85 9.46 7.40
C ASP A 62 -9.48 8.09 7.12
N LEU A 63 -8.69 7.20 6.53
CA LEU A 63 -9.15 5.87 6.15
C LEU A 63 -9.39 4.94 7.36
N ALA A 64 -9.05 5.35 8.59
CA ALA A 64 -9.44 4.63 9.80
C ALA A 64 -10.88 4.91 10.23
N ALA A 65 -11.47 6.01 9.76
CA ALA A 65 -12.83 6.40 10.12
C ALA A 65 -13.90 5.46 9.53
N PRO A 66 -15.04 5.30 10.20
CA PRO A 66 -16.15 4.51 9.68
C PRO A 66 -16.61 4.99 8.30
N LYS A 67 -16.83 4.06 7.37
CA LYS A 67 -17.30 4.34 6.00
C LYS A 67 -16.38 5.26 5.17
N ALA A 68 -15.12 5.48 5.59
CA ALA A 68 -14.20 6.37 4.89
C ALA A 68 -13.98 6.00 3.41
N ALA A 69 -13.90 4.71 3.10
CA ALA A 69 -13.75 4.23 1.72
C ALA A 69 -14.97 4.56 0.85
N GLN A 70 -16.18 4.42 1.39
CA GLN A 70 -17.42 4.74 0.70
C GLN A 70 -17.54 6.26 0.46
N ILE A 71 -17.20 7.06 1.48
CA ILE A 71 -17.20 8.53 1.39
C ILE A 71 -16.20 8.98 0.33
N LEU A 72 -14.97 8.44 0.36
CA LEU A 72 -13.96 8.77 -0.65
C LEU A 72 -14.41 8.41 -2.06
N PHE A 73 -14.97 7.20 -2.25
CA PHE A 73 -15.49 6.78 -3.55
C PHE A 73 -16.62 7.71 -4.03
N GLN A 74 -17.56 8.06 -3.17
CA GLN A 74 -18.66 8.98 -3.48
C GLN A 74 -18.11 10.36 -3.90
N GLN A 75 -17.15 10.94 -3.15
CA GLN A 75 -16.52 12.21 -3.51
C GLN A 75 -15.85 12.19 -4.89
N VAL A 76 -15.21 11.06 -5.26
CA VAL A 76 -14.61 10.88 -6.58
C VAL A 76 -15.70 10.87 -7.67
N GLN A 77 -16.83 10.14 -7.43
CA GLN A 77 -17.93 10.08 -8.38
C GLN A 77 -18.66 11.43 -8.54
N GLU A 78 -18.92 12.16 -7.44
CA GLU A 78 -19.56 13.47 -7.45
C GLU A 78 -18.75 14.53 -8.22
N GLN A 79 -17.42 14.39 -8.26
CA GLN A 79 -16.55 15.23 -9.07
C GLN A 79 -16.43 14.77 -10.54
N GLY A 80 -17.13 13.72 -10.95
CA GLY A 80 -17.06 13.16 -12.28
C GLY A 80 -15.67 12.57 -12.64
N LEU A 81 -14.89 12.18 -11.64
CA LEU A 81 -13.54 11.66 -11.85
C LEU A 81 -13.57 10.15 -12.09
N GLU A 82 -12.96 9.72 -13.18
CA GLU A 82 -12.86 8.31 -13.54
C GLU A 82 -11.48 7.76 -13.23
N VAL A 83 -11.40 6.83 -12.29
CA VAL A 83 -10.14 6.22 -11.87
C VAL A 83 -9.82 5.01 -12.73
N ASP A 84 -8.65 5.05 -13.40
CA ASP A 84 -8.11 3.96 -14.21
C ASP A 84 -7.05 3.14 -13.45
N PHE A 85 -6.41 3.76 -12.45
CA PHE A 85 -5.40 3.10 -11.61
C PHE A 85 -5.61 3.47 -10.13
N LEU A 86 -5.94 2.47 -9.32
CA LEU A 86 -6.04 2.61 -7.88
C LEU A 86 -4.76 2.09 -7.21
N ILE A 87 -4.11 2.90 -6.36
CA ILE A 87 -3.00 2.46 -5.52
C ILE A 87 -3.42 2.55 -4.05
N ASN A 88 -3.75 1.40 -3.47
CA ASN A 88 -4.00 1.23 -2.05
C ASN A 88 -2.68 1.11 -1.30
N ASN A 89 -2.05 2.27 -1.01
CA ASN A 89 -0.76 2.35 -0.33
C ASN A 89 -0.88 2.81 1.12
N ALA A 90 -1.94 3.51 1.52
CA ALA A 90 -2.14 3.91 2.91
C ALA A 90 -2.03 2.70 3.84
N GLY A 91 -1.29 2.86 4.93
CA GLY A 91 -1.08 1.81 5.90
C GLY A 91 -0.57 2.35 7.22
N LEU A 92 -0.83 1.62 8.29
CA LEU A 92 -0.34 1.86 9.64
C LEU A 92 0.48 0.66 10.10
N LEU A 93 1.40 0.91 11.00
CA LEU A 93 2.27 -0.08 11.63
C LEU A 93 2.33 0.19 13.13
N GLN A 94 2.35 -0.87 13.92
CA GLN A 94 2.60 -0.83 15.37
C GLN A 94 3.67 -1.86 15.73
N ASN A 95 4.61 -1.46 16.56
CA ASN A 95 5.72 -2.26 17.05
C ASN A 95 5.65 -2.37 18.58
N GLY A 96 5.71 -3.56 19.14
CA GLY A 96 5.74 -3.74 20.59
C GLY A 96 5.10 -5.04 21.04
N PHE A 97 5.15 -5.30 22.34
CA PHE A 97 4.41 -6.41 22.91
C PHE A 97 2.91 -6.15 22.81
N PHE A 98 2.16 -7.09 22.24
CA PHE A 98 0.74 -6.92 21.93
C PHE A 98 -0.08 -6.43 23.13
N THR A 99 0.18 -6.96 24.33
CA THR A 99 -0.53 -6.60 25.56
C THR A 99 -0.18 -5.20 26.10
N GLN A 100 0.85 -4.54 25.54
CA GLN A 100 1.30 -3.21 25.95
C GLN A 100 0.93 -2.12 24.94
N LEU A 101 0.52 -2.52 23.72
CA LEU A 101 0.11 -1.59 22.68
C LEU A 101 -1.33 -1.13 22.89
N ASP A 102 -1.61 0.12 22.54
CA ASP A 102 -2.95 0.69 22.59
C ASP A 102 -3.91 -0.06 21.66
N LEU A 103 -5.05 -0.46 22.20
CA LEU A 103 -6.07 -1.20 21.45
C LEU A 103 -6.63 -0.38 20.29
N ALA A 104 -6.91 0.92 20.50
CA ALA A 104 -7.45 1.79 19.46
C ALA A 104 -6.47 1.95 18.29
N ALA A 105 -5.16 1.98 18.56
CA ALA A 105 -4.14 1.98 17.51
C ALA A 105 -4.12 0.68 16.70
N GLN A 106 -4.33 -0.49 17.37
CA GLN A 106 -4.44 -1.79 16.68
C GLN A 106 -5.70 -1.85 15.80
N GLU A 107 -6.84 -1.39 16.30
CA GLU A 107 -8.10 -1.31 15.56
C GLU A 107 -7.99 -0.36 14.36
N SER A 108 -7.38 0.82 14.55
CA SER A 108 -7.11 1.77 13.47
C SER A 108 -6.24 1.14 12.38
N MET A 109 -5.22 0.36 12.76
CA MET A 109 -4.36 -0.36 11.80
C MET A 109 -5.17 -1.39 11.00
N ILE A 110 -6.06 -2.15 11.62
CA ILE A 110 -6.95 -3.10 10.91
C ILE A 110 -7.89 -2.33 9.98
N ASN A 111 -8.48 -1.24 10.45
CA ASN A 111 -9.39 -0.43 9.65
C ASN A 111 -8.71 0.12 8.38
N VAL A 112 -7.49 0.65 8.49
CA VAL A 112 -6.77 1.18 7.33
C VAL A 112 -6.24 0.06 6.43
N ASN A 113 -5.49 -0.90 7.02
CA ASN A 113 -4.75 -1.89 6.24
C ASN A 113 -5.65 -2.98 5.63
N VAL A 114 -6.80 -3.23 6.22
CA VAL A 114 -7.72 -4.31 5.79
C VAL A 114 -9.03 -3.74 5.29
N LEU A 115 -9.82 -3.11 6.17
CA LEU A 115 -11.20 -2.73 5.84
C LEU A 115 -11.26 -1.68 4.73
N ALA A 116 -10.52 -0.58 4.87
CA ALA A 116 -10.51 0.48 3.86
C ALA A 116 -9.95 -0.02 2.52
N LEU A 117 -8.83 -0.75 2.54
CA LEU A 117 -8.24 -1.34 1.35
C LEU A 117 -9.23 -2.26 0.63
N THR A 118 -9.89 -3.17 1.35
CA THR A 118 -10.87 -4.10 0.80
C THR A 118 -12.05 -3.34 0.18
N SER A 119 -12.60 -2.36 0.92
CA SER A 119 -13.73 -1.56 0.45
C SER A 119 -13.39 -0.74 -0.79
N LEU A 120 -12.23 -0.07 -0.81
CA LEU A 120 -11.76 0.68 -1.98
C LEU A 120 -11.53 -0.24 -3.18
N THR A 121 -10.88 -1.39 -2.95
CA THR A 121 -10.67 -2.39 -4.00
C THR A 121 -12.00 -2.84 -4.59
N HIS A 122 -13.00 -3.16 -3.76
CA HIS A 122 -14.33 -3.60 -4.22
C HIS A 122 -15.05 -2.52 -5.04
N LEU A 123 -15.12 -1.29 -4.51
CA LEU A 123 -15.85 -0.19 -5.14
C LEU A 123 -15.22 0.19 -6.49
N PHE A 124 -13.91 0.35 -6.54
CA PHE A 124 -13.22 0.73 -7.76
C PHE A 124 -13.10 -0.42 -8.75
N ALA A 125 -12.93 -1.67 -8.32
CA ALA A 125 -12.93 -2.82 -9.23
C ALA A 125 -14.27 -2.94 -9.97
N ASN A 126 -15.41 -2.81 -9.27
CA ASN A 126 -16.74 -2.82 -9.88
C ASN A 126 -16.92 -1.65 -10.85
N HIS A 127 -16.50 -0.44 -10.45
CA HIS A 127 -16.59 0.74 -11.31
C HIS A 127 -15.71 0.60 -12.58
N MET A 128 -14.48 0.10 -12.44
CA MET A 128 -13.57 -0.16 -13.55
C MET A 128 -14.12 -1.26 -14.47
N ALA A 129 -14.67 -2.35 -13.92
CA ALA A 129 -15.23 -3.45 -14.70
C ALA A 129 -16.46 -3.04 -15.53
N SER A 130 -17.26 -2.08 -15.06
CA SER A 130 -18.42 -1.54 -15.81
C SER A 130 -18.01 -0.63 -16.99
N ARG A 131 -16.73 -0.34 -17.14
CA ARG A 131 -16.15 0.54 -18.19
C ARG A 131 -15.19 -0.26 -19.08
N THR A 132 -13.95 0.21 -19.17
CA THR A 132 -12.90 -0.37 -20.03
C THR A 132 -11.86 -1.19 -19.26
N GLY A 133 -12.15 -1.52 -18.00
CA GLY A 133 -11.18 -2.15 -17.10
C GLY A 133 -10.28 -1.14 -16.40
N GLY A 134 -9.23 -1.62 -15.76
CA GLY A 134 -8.28 -0.79 -15.00
C GLY A 134 -7.27 -1.60 -14.20
N HIS A 135 -6.49 -0.91 -13.38
CA HIS A 135 -5.42 -1.52 -12.60
C HIS A 135 -5.55 -1.16 -11.12
N ILE A 136 -5.30 -2.14 -10.26
CA ILE A 136 -5.31 -1.95 -8.80
C ILE A 136 -4.00 -2.49 -8.22
N LEU A 137 -3.26 -1.63 -7.51
CA LEU A 137 -2.05 -2.01 -6.78
C LEU A 137 -2.32 -1.97 -5.28
N ASN A 138 -2.32 -3.12 -4.64
CA ASN A 138 -2.49 -3.26 -3.19
C ASN A 138 -1.12 -3.42 -2.52
N VAL A 139 -0.74 -2.49 -1.65
CA VAL A 139 0.55 -2.54 -0.96
C VAL A 139 0.46 -3.45 0.26
N ALA A 140 0.95 -4.68 0.08
CA ALA A 140 1.18 -5.65 1.14
C ALA A 140 2.51 -5.38 1.87
N SER A 141 3.33 -6.38 2.10
CA SER A 141 4.69 -6.30 2.69
C SER A 141 5.39 -7.65 2.59
N LEU A 142 6.70 -7.66 2.75
CA LEU A 142 7.45 -8.87 3.05
C LEU A 142 6.95 -9.56 4.34
N ALA A 143 6.44 -8.78 5.30
CA ALA A 143 5.80 -9.27 6.52
C ALA A 143 4.58 -10.18 6.28
N ALA A 144 3.99 -10.17 5.09
CA ALA A 144 2.87 -11.02 4.72
C ALA A 144 3.21 -12.53 4.70
N TRP A 145 4.48 -12.88 4.56
CA TRP A 145 4.94 -14.25 4.39
C TRP A 145 5.31 -14.95 5.70
N THR A 146 5.43 -14.21 6.80
CA THR A 146 5.97 -14.72 8.06
C THR A 146 5.18 -14.16 9.25
N PRO A 147 4.80 -14.97 10.25
CA PRO A 147 4.33 -14.45 11.52
C PRO A 147 5.47 -13.69 12.22
N ILE A 148 5.23 -12.42 12.57
CA ILE A 148 6.25 -11.57 13.17
C ILE A 148 5.80 -11.19 14.59
N PRO A 149 6.41 -11.78 15.65
CA PRO A 149 6.24 -11.30 17.00
C PRO A 149 6.65 -9.81 17.12
N ASN A 150 5.95 -9.07 17.96
CA ASN A 150 6.05 -7.62 18.13
C ASN A 150 5.51 -6.78 16.95
N GLN A 151 5.10 -7.42 15.85
CA GLN A 151 4.33 -6.85 14.73
C GLN A 151 3.19 -7.78 14.30
N ASN A 152 2.61 -8.50 15.23
CA ASN A 152 1.67 -9.59 14.95
C ASN A 152 0.45 -9.13 14.17
N VAL A 153 -0.23 -8.05 14.60
CA VAL A 153 -1.40 -7.49 13.89
C VAL A 153 -0.98 -6.95 12.53
N TYR A 154 0.12 -6.20 12.45
CA TYR A 154 0.63 -5.70 11.17
C TYR A 154 0.90 -6.84 10.17
N ALA A 155 1.67 -7.86 10.58
CA ALA A 155 1.97 -9.01 9.73
C ALA A 155 0.69 -9.74 9.30
N ALA A 156 -0.28 -9.88 10.20
CA ALA A 156 -1.58 -10.48 9.90
C ALA A 156 -2.37 -9.65 8.87
N THR A 157 -2.40 -8.31 9.01
CA THR A 157 -3.07 -7.43 8.01
C THR A 157 -2.42 -7.54 6.64
N LYS A 158 -1.08 -7.62 6.58
CA LYS A 158 -0.35 -7.74 5.31
C LYS A 158 -0.48 -9.13 4.68
N ALA A 159 -0.60 -10.20 5.50
CA ALA A 159 -0.94 -11.53 5.03
C ALA A 159 -2.36 -11.59 4.43
N TYR A 160 -3.32 -10.90 5.07
CA TYR A 160 -4.66 -10.71 4.51
C TYR A 160 -4.58 -10.07 3.13
N VAL A 161 -3.91 -8.91 3.00
CA VAL A 161 -3.79 -8.18 1.74
C VAL A 161 -3.18 -9.05 0.63
N LEU A 162 -2.13 -9.80 0.94
CA LEU A 162 -1.49 -10.69 -0.03
C LEU A 162 -2.45 -11.78 -0.51
N SER A 163 -3.08 -12.51 0.43
CA SER A 163 -4.00 -13.61 0.11
C SER A 163 -5.24 -13.11 -0.65
N PHE A 164 -5.85 -12.02 -0.17
CA PHE A 164 -6.99 -11.36 -0.79
C PHE A 164 -6.68 -10.96 -2.23
N THR A 165 -5.55 -10.28 -2.44
CA THR A 165 -5.17 -9.77 -3.77
C THR A 165 -4.89 -10.89 -4.75
N GLN A 166 -4.24 -11.98 -4.31
CA GLN A 166 -3.94 -13.13 -5.17
C GLN A 166 -5.22 -13.87 -5.60
N ALA A 167 -6.15 -14.09 -4.68
CA ALA A 167 -7.45 -14.70 -4.99
C ALA A 167 -8.26 -13.82 -5.95
N LEU A 168 -8.37 -12.53 -5.65
CA LEU A 168 -9.11 -11.58 -6.48
C LEU A 168 -8.49 -11.43 -7.88
N HIS A 169 -7.17 -11.54 -8.01
CA HIS A 169 -6.51 -11.54 -9.33
C HIS A 169 -7.02 -12.66 -10.23
N ASP A 170 -7.14 -13.87 -9.70
CA ASP A 170 -7.66 -15.03 -10.44
C ASP A 170 -9.15 -14.84 -10.80
N GLU A 171 -9.97 -14.40 -9.85
CA GLU A 171 -11.40 -14.13 -10.07
C GLU A 171 -11.65 -13.09 -11.17
N LEU A 172 -10.92 -11.96 -11.15
CA LEU A 172 -11.05 -10.90 -12.14
C LEU A 172 -10.59 -11.34 -13.53
N ASN A 173 -9.55 -12.17 -13.61
CA ASN A 173 -9.11 -12.77 -14.87
C ASN A 173 -10.14 -13.77 -15.41
N ALA A 174 -10.68 -14.64 -14.56
CA ALA A 174 -11.69 -15.63 -14.93
C ALA A 174 -12.99 -14.98 -15.45
N SER A 175 -13.40 -13.87 -14.82
CA SER A 175 -14.59 -13.10 -15.23
C SER A 175 -14.38 -12.23 -16.47
N LYS A 176 -13.15 -12.12 -16.98
CA LYS A 176 -12.77 -11.24 -18.10
C LYS A 176 -13.19 -9.78 -17.88
N SER A 177 -13.13 -9.32 -16.64
CA SER A 177 -13.57 -7.98 -16.23
C SER A 177 -12.78 -6.83 -16.85
N GLY A 178 -11.60 -7.10 -17.42
CA GLY A 178 -10.65 -6.07 -17.85
C GLY A 178 -9.89 -5.40 -16.71
N VAL A 179 -10.18 -5.78 -15.46
CA VAL A 179 -9.50 -5.25 -14.27
C VAL A 179 -8.39 -6.20 -13.84
N THR A 180 -7.21 -5.64 -13.57
CA THR A 180 -6.09 -6.39 -12.99
C THR A 180 -5.80 -5.90 -11.58
N VAL A 181 -5.46 -6.82 -10.67
CA VAL A 181 -5.03 -6.48 -9.31
C VAL A 181 -3.69 -7.13 -8.99
N THR A 182 -2.79 -6.38 -8.35
CA THR A 182 -1.42 -6.80 -8.03
C THR A 182 -1.11 -6.55 -6.55
N ALA A 183 -0.53 -7.53 -5.86
CA ALA A 183 0.02 -7.37 -4.53
C ALA A 183 1.48 -6.92 -4.61
N LEU A 184 1.80 -5.74 -4.11
CA LEU A 184 3.17 -5.25 -3.93
C LEU A 184 3.66 -5.64 -2.53
N CYS A 185 4.75 -6.40 -2.45
CA CYS A 185 5.35 -6.87 -1.22
C CYS A 185 6.76 -6.26 -1.04
N PRO A 186 6.88 -5.02 -0.55
CA PRO A 186 8.17 -4.42 -0.27
C PRO A 186 8.80 -5.04 0.99
N GLY A 187 10.14 -5.02 1.02
CA GLY A 187 10.92 -5.18 2.23
C GLY A 187 10.96 -3.90 3.06
N TYR A 188 11.98 -3.77 3.92
CA TYR A 188 12.22 -2.52 4.62
C TYR A 188 12.49 -1.41 3.62
N THR A 189 11.73 -0.33 3.72
CA THR A 189 11.79 0.80 2.79
C THR A 189 12.01 2.09 3.59
N ALA A 190 12.94 2.92 3.14
CA ALA A 190 13.30 4.18 3.81
C ALA A 190 12.15 5.20 3.73
N THR A 191 11.19 5.10 4.63
CA THR A 191 10.00 5.95 4.71
C THR A 191 9.80 6.47 6.13
N LYS A 192 9.08 7.56 6.29
CA LYS A 192 8.70 8.10 7.61
C LYS A 192 7.87 7.12 8.45
N MET A 193 7.26 6.13 7.83
CA MET A 193 6.58 5.07 8.58
C MET A 193 7.54 4.37 9.56
N MET A 194 8.83 4.20 9.21
CA MET A 194 9.82 3.55 10.07
C MET A 194 10.31 4.42 11.23
N ASP A 195 10.12 5.72 11.14
CA ASP A 195 10.56 6.72 12.13
C ASP A 195 9.38 7.37 12.88
N ASN A 196 8.15 6.91 12.67
CA ASN A 196 6.98 7.48 13.33
C ASN A 196 6.96 7.11 14.83
N PRO A 197 7.00 8.08 15.74
CA PRO A 197 6.99 7.83 17.19
C PRO A 197 5.70 7.17 17.68
N ASP A 198 4.59 7.33 16.95
CA ASP A 198 3.27 6.76 17.32
C ASP A 198 3.18 5.25 17.07
N GLN A 199 4.25 4.61 16.58
CA GLN A 199 4.27 3.15 16.28
C GLN A 199 4.62 2.27 17.48
N GLY A 200 4.90 2.82 18.64
CA GLY A 200 5.51 2.09 19.75
C GLY A 200 7.03 2.01 19.60
N GLY A 201 7.64 0.85 19.75
CA GLY A 201 9.09 0.69 19.64
C GLY A 201 9.65 0.97 18.24
N LYS A 202 10.87 1.50 18.16
CA LYS A 202 11.60 1.69 16.90
C LYS A 202 12.42 0.44 16.58
N LEU A 203 12.19 -0.14 15.39
CA LEU A 203 13.03 -1.24 14.89
C LEU A 203 14.27 -0.67 14.20
N LEU A 204 15.45 -1.06 14.69
CA LEU A 204 16.71 -0.74 14.04
C LEU A 204 16.94 -1.66 12.85
N VAL A 205 16.94 -1.09 11.65
CA VAL A 205 17.20 -1.81 10.40
C VAL A 205 18.51 -1.34 9.79
N PRO A 206 19.46 -2.26 9.48
CA PRO A 206 20.69 -1.88 8.80
C PRO A 206 20.42 -1.17 7.48
N ALA A 207 21.16 -0.10 7.18
CA ALA A 207 20.98 0.69 5.96
C ALA A 207 21.05 -0.16 4.67
N ALA A 208 21.89 -1.19 4.66
CA ALA A 208 22.02 -2.11 3.51
C ALA A 208 20.75 -2.95 3.23
N MET A 209 19.81 -3.02 4.19
CA MET A 209 18.52 -3.71 4.02
C MET A 209 17.40 -2.76 3.59
N LEU A 210 17.64 -1.46 3.60
CA LEU A 210 16.66 -0.45 3.23
C LEU A 210 16.59 -0.28 1.72
N GLN A 211 15.38 -0.40 1.17
CA GLN A 211 15.11 -0.08 -0.23
C GLN A 211 14.73 1.40 -0.39
N SER A 212 15.04 1.96 -1.55
CA SER A 212 14.52 3.27 -1.93
C SER A 212 13.01 3.21 -2.17
N PRO A 213 12.20 4.15 -1.63
CA PRO A 213 10.77 4.23 -1.93
C PRO A 213 10.48 4.33 -3.42
N ARG A 214 11.37 5.02 -4.18
CA ARG A 214 11.25 5.18 -5.62
C ARG A 214 11.39 3.85 -6.36
N GLU A 215 12.43 3.06 -6.05
CA GLU A 215 12.63 1.74 -6.68
C GLU A 215 11.48 0.78 -6.38
N VAL A 216 10.93 0.84 -5.16
CA VAL A 216 9.76 0.04 -4.76
C VAL A 216 8.53 0.45 -5.57
N ALA A 217 8.28 1.75 -5.71
CA ALA A 217 7.16 2.29 -6.48
C ALA A 217 7.27 1.94 -7.97
N GLU A 218 8.46 2.09 -8.57
CA GLU A 218 8.73 1.73 -9.97
C GLU A 218 8.42 0.25 -10.23
N GLN A 219 9.01 -0.65 -9.43
CA GLN A 219 8.76 -2.10 -9.56
C GLN A 219 7.27 -2.45 -9.37
N GLY A 220 6.59 -1.78 -8.42
CA GLY A 220 5.17 -2.01 -8.14
C GLY A 220 4.27 -1.59 -9.31
N ILE A 221 4.46 -0.40 -9.83
CA ILE A 221 3.69 0.14 -10.97
C ILE A 221 3.93 -0.71 -12.22
N GLU A 222 5.18 -1.03 -12.55
CA GLU A 222 5.53 -1.85 -13.70
C GLU A 222 4.91 -3.25 -13.62
N ALA A 223 4.98 -3.90 -12.45
CA ALA A 223 4.39 -5.20 -12.24
C ALA A 223 2.86 -5.18 -12.39
N CYS A 224 2.22 -4.13 -11.88
CA CYS A 224 0.78 -3.96 -11.98
C CYS A 224 0.32 -3.73 -13.42
N LEU A 225 1.00 -2.85 -14.14
CA LEU A 225 0.71 -2.61 -15.57
C LEU A 225 0.99 -3.83 -16.45
N ALA A 226 1.93 -4.70 -16.04
CA ALA A 226 2.20 -5.99 -16.69
C ALA A 226 1.22 -7.11 -16.27
N GLY A 227 0.21 -6.83 -15.45
CA GLY A 227 -0.79 -7.80 -15.00
C GLY A 227 -0.23 -8.91 -14.11
N ARG A 228 0.83 -8.66 -13.35
CA ARG A 228 1.41 -9.67 -12.43
C ARG A 228 0.59 -9.78 -11.15
N PRO A 229 0.27 -10.99 -10.65
CA PRO A 229 -0.51 -11.12 -9.41
C PRO A 229 0.24 -10.64 -8.17
N THR A 230 1.57 -10.74 -8.17
CA THR A 230 2.40 -10.40 -7.01
C THR A 230 3.80 -9.96 -7.44
N ILE A 231 4.34 -8.98 -6.75
CA ILE A 231 5.73 -8.56 -6.86
C ILE A 231 6.36 -8.44 -5.47
N VAL A 232 7.46 -9.16 -5.24
CA VAL A 232 8.36 -8.95 -4.09
C VAL A 232 9.54 -8.13 -4.59
N THR A 233 9.76 -6.95 -4.01
CA THR A 233 10.82 -6.03 -4.46
C THR A 233 12.17 -6.44 -3.91
N GLY A 234 13.21 -6.36 -4.74
CA GLY A 234 14.59 -6.72 -4.38
C GLY A 234 14.87 -8.24 -4.41
N LEU A 235 16.06 -8.60 -4.93
CA LEU A 235 16.44 -10.01 -5.07
C LEU A 235 16.61 -10.73 -3.72
N ALA A 236 17.19 -10.06 -2.73
CA ALA A 236 17.36 -10.61 -1.38
C ALA A 236 16.00 -10.94 -0.73
N ASN A 237 15.01 -10.06 -0.91
CA ASN A 237 13.66 -10.29 -0.40
C ASN A 237 12.97 -11.47 -1.09
N ARG A 238 13.16 -11.62 -2.42
CA ARG A 238 12.64 -12.78 -3.17
C ARG A 238 13.22 -14.09 -2.67
N LEU A 239 14.53 -14.11 -2.41
CA LEU A 239 15.20 -15.27 -1.82
C LEU A 239 14.67 -15.56 -0.41
N THR A 240 14.52 -14.53 0.43
CA THR A 240 13.91 -14.68 1.77
C THR A 240 12.54 -15.33 1.67
N VAL A 241 11.65 -14.85 0.79
CA VAL A 241 10.32 -15.44 0.59
C VAL A 241 10.41 -16.91 0.14
N ALA A 242 11.33 -17.25 -0.77
CA ALA A 242 11.51 -18.64 -1.19
C ALA A 242 11.93 -19.53 -0.01
N LEU A 243 12.84 -19.07 0.84
CA LEU A 243 13.30 -19.79 2.02
C LEU A 243 12.21 -19.96 3.11
N THR A 244 11.30 -18.97 3.26
CA THR A 244 10.20 -19.12 4.23
C THR A 244 9.27 -20.30 3.94
N ARG A 245 9.20 -20.75 2.69
CA ARG A 245 8.39 -21.91 2.29
C ARG A 245 8.95 -23.24 2.79
N LEU A 246 10.22 -23.29 3.17
CA LEU A 246 10.89 -24.50 3.64
C LEU A 246 10.79 -24.71 5.15
N LEU A 247 10.33 -23.73 5.89
CA LEU A 247 10.26 -23.73 7.35
C LEU A 247 8.83 -23.71 7.86
N SER A 248 8.60 -24.33 9.02
CA SER A 248 7.30 -24.23 9.67
C SER A 248 7.02 -22.79 10.12
N ARG A 249 5.74 -22.39 10.12
CA ARG A 249 5.33 -21.05 10.57
C ARG A 249 5.82 -20.73 11.99
N MET A 250 5.83 -21.72 12.90
CA MET A 250 6.32 -21.53 14.27
C MET A 250 7.84 -21.35 14.32
N THR A 251 8.60 -22.02 13.48
CA THR A 251 10.06 -21.82 13.37
C THR A 251 10.35 -20.41 12.88
N LEU A 252 9.65 -19.96 11.85
CA LEU A 252 9.76 -18.58 11.33
C LEU A 252 9.41 -17.55 12.41
N ALA A 253 8.32 -17.75 13.15
CA ALA A 253 7.94 -16.87 14.26
C ALA A 253 9.03 -16.77 15.35
N LYS A 254 9.68 -17.91 15.71
CA LYS A 254 10.77 -17.89 16.68
C LYS A 254 12.00 -17.14 16.17
N ILE A 255 12.39 -17.32 14.92
CA ILE A 255 13.51 -16.62 14.28
C ILE A 255 13.22 -15.12 14.22
N ALA A 256 12.07 -14.75 13.66
CA ALA A 256 11.66 -13.36 13.56
C ALA A 256 11.55 -12.70 14.96
N GLY A 257 10.94 -13.39 15.93
CA GLY A 257 10.81 -12.87 17.28
C GLY A 257 12.15 -12.60 17.98
N ARG A 258 13.18 -13.45 17.76
CA ARG A 258 14.53 -13.19 18.27
C ARG A 258 15.11 -11.94 17.63
N TYR A 259 15.05 -11.82 16.31
CA TYR A 259 15.55 -10.66 15.56
C TYR A 259 14.89 -9.35 16.03
N TYR A 260 13.56 -9.33 16.09
CA TYR A 260 12.80 -8.13 16.48
C TYR A 260 13.10 -7.69 17.91
N ARG A 261 13.10 -8.62 18.88
CA ARG A 261 13.42 -8.29 20.29
C ARG A 261 14.86 -7.83 20.49
N SER A 262 15.81 -8.29 19.67
CA SER A 262 17.21 -7.85 19.76
C SER A 262 17.46 -6.48 19.13
N ASN A 263 16.59 -6.03 18.21
CA ASN A 263 16.78 -4.81 17.43
C ASN A 263 15.68 -3.75 17.68
N MET A 264 14.82 -3.95 18.67
CA MET A 264 13.80 -2.98 19.07
C MET A 264 14.31 -2.10 20.21
N GLN A 265 14.11 -0.77 20.08
CA GLN A 265 14.39 0.26 21.09
C GLN A 265 13.09 0.91 21.54
#